data_80a71651ba998ccfe9a0a7055d9b9a2e
#
_entry.id   80a71651ba998ccfe9a0a7055d9b9a2e
#
_cell.length_a   1.000
_cell.length_b   1.000
_cell.length_c   1.000
_cell.angle_alpha   90.00
_cell.angle_beta   90.00
_cell.angle_gamma   90.00
#
_symmetry.space_group_name_H-M   'P 1'
#
loop_
_entity.id
_entity.type
_entity.pdbx_description
1 polymer ?
#
loop_
_entity_poly.entity_id
_entity_poly.type
_entity_poly.pdbx_seq_one_letter_code
_entity_poly.pdbx_strand_id
1 'polypeptide(L)'
;LKIYTTNPKYLPKKGNWIVIRYGERTHAGIFILNSSDITLQNLNLYQSDGLGILGQFSKNLNFFSCSVVPNTLSNRKYFSSHDDGFHLMGCSGLIQLDNCETYGLMDDAVNIHGTYTKITKIGKNKIRARFMHPQSTGFEWGRVGESVAFVDNKSMVTLSTGIIKKYKKLNINEFEITFETEVPGSLTKGMVIENLTCYPDVIIRNSRFRSGRARGLLLSSQGKILVESNIFETSGCAILIAGD
;
A
#
# COMPACT_ATOMS: atom_id res chain seq x y z
N LEU A 1 28.08 9.97 -18.08
CA LEU A 1 26.94 9.09 -18.28
C LEU A 1 26.44 9.24 -19.72
N LYS A 2 26.34 8.13 -20.47
CA LYS A 2 25.70 8.10 -21.80
C LYS A 2 24.32 7.46 -21.64
N ILE A 3 23.27 8.15 -22.01
CA ILE A 3 21.89 7.65 -21.98
C ILE A 3 21.49 7.32 -23.42
N TYR A 4 21.04 6.08 -23.64
CA TYR A 4 20.53 5.61 -24.92
C TYR A 4 19.02 5.43 -24.81
N THR A 5 18.29 5.88 -25.84
CA THR A 5 16.84 5.65 -25.93
C THR A 5 16.51 5.14 -27.32
N THR A 6 15.56 4.22 -27.37
CA THR A 6 15.00 3.71 -28.63
C THR A 6 13.87 4.57 -29.15
N ASN A 7 13.38 5.55 -28.38
CA ASN A 7 12.29 6.42 -28.76
C ASN A 7 12.75 7.90 -28.82
N PRO A 8 13.02 8.45 -30.01
CA PRO A 8 13.52 9.81 -30.17
C PRO A 8 12.54 10.91 -29.73
N LYS A 9 11.24 10.59 -29.57
CA LYS A 9 10.25 11.56 -29.06
C LYS A 9 10.50 11.98 -27.61
N TYR A 10 11.21 11.16 -26.85
CA TYR A 10 11.44 11.38 -25.43
C TYR A 10 12.90 11.71 -25.08
N LEU A 11 13.66 12.19 -26.08
CA LEU A 11 15.00 12.69 -25.80
C LEU A 11 14.93 13.95 -24.94
N PRO A 12 15.62 13.96 -23.78
CA PRO A 12 15.68 15.14 -22.96
C PRO A 12 16.42 16.27 -23.71
N LYS A 13 15.88 17.48 -23.61
CA LYS A 13 16.53 18.68 -24.14
C LYS A 13 17.56 19.22 -23.15
N LYS A 14 18.52 19.99 -23.65
CA LYS A 14 19.46 20.72 -22.78
C LYS A 14 18.69 21.57 -21.76
N GLY A 15 18.99 21.40 -20.49
CA GLY A 15 18.30 22.05 -19.37
C GLY A 15 17.20 21.23 -18.73
N ASN A 16 16.80 20.08 -19.31
CA ASN A 16 15.89 19.18 -18.62
C ASN A 16 16.58 18.45 -17.46
N TRP A 17 15.85 18.26 -16.39
CA TRP A 17 16.23 17.39 -15.29
C TRP A 17 15.79 15.97 -15.57
N ILE A 18 16.65 15.00 -15.23
CA ILE A 18 16.38 13.59 -15.39
C ILE A 18 16.55 12.95 -14.01
N VAL A 19 15.51 12.28 -13.53
CA VAL A 19 15.58 11.40 -12.38
C VAL A 19 15.72 9.97 -12.88
N ILE A 20 16.80 9.31 -12.52
CA ILE A 20 17.04 7.90 -12.86
C ILE A 20 16.67 7.08 -11.63
N ARG A 21 15.56 6.37 -11.72
CA ARG A 21 15.15 5.39 -10.72
C ARG A 21 16.04 4.15 -10.89
N TYR A 22 16.91 3.91 -9.92
CA TYR A 22 17.85 2.81 -9.94
C TYR A 22 17.73 1.99 -8.65
N GLY A 23 17.75 0.67 -8.80
CA GLY A 23 17.68 -0.25 -7.66
C GLY A 23 16.27 -0.67 -7.28
N GLU A 24 16.20 -1.42 -6.20
CA GLU A 24 14.97 -1.87 -5.56
C GLU A 24 14.66 -0.96 -4.37
N ARG A 25 13.40 -0.99 -3.89
CA ARG A 25 13.01 -0.30 -2.66
C ARG A 25 13.62 -1.04 -1.47
N THR A 26 14.72 -0.55 -0.94
CA THR A 26 15.49 -1.25 0.10
C THR A 26 15.03 -0.89 1.51
N HIS A 27 14.64 0.37 1.72
CA HIS A 27 14.29 0.91 3.04
C HIS A 27 13.13 1.88 2.94
N ALA A 28 12.33 1.98 4.03
CA ALA A 28 11.43 3.09 4.25
C ALA A 28 12.15 4.18 5.08
N GLY A 29 11.79 5.44 4.86
CA GLY A 29 12.29 6.54 5.67
C GLY A 29 11.82 6.44 7.12
N ILE A 30 10.53 6.08 7.31
CA ILE A 30 9.92 5.73 8.60
C ILE A 30 9.16 4.44 8.42
N PHE A 31 9.37 3.47 9.31
CA PHE A 31 8.66 2.19 9.30
C PHE A 31 7.89 1.96 10.61
N ILE A 32 6.57 1.81 10.50
CA ILE A 32 5.64 1.55 11.59
C ILE A 32 5.10 0.12 11.39
N LEU A 33 5.47 -0.80 12.27
CA LEU A 33 5.12 -2.21 12.15
C LEU A 33 4.43 -2.72 13.41
N ASN A 34 3.29 -3.41 13.27
CA ASN A 34 2.56 -4.07 14.37
C ASN A 34 2.34 -3.14 15.58
N SER A 35 2.02 -1.88 15.33
CA SER A 35 1.90 -0.83 16.34
C SER A 35 0.48 -0.28 16.39
N SER A 36 0.09 0.33 17.51
CA SER A 36 -1.24 0.93 17.67
C SER A 36 -1.13 2.34 18.22
N ASP A 37 -2.10 3.18 17.82
CA ASP A 37 -2.29 4.53 18.35
C ASP A 37 -1.06 5.43 18.16
N ILE A 38 -0.49 5.36 16.95
CA ILE A 38 0.70 6.13 16.58
C ILE A 38 0.29 7.48 16.01
N THR A 39 0.90 8.53 16.50
CA THR A 39 0.79 9.90 15.95
C THR A 39 2.16 10.40 15.55
N LEU A 40 2.32 10.76 14.28
CA LEU A 40 3.46 11.52 13.78
C LEU A 40 3.01 12.95 13.51
N GLN A 41 3.75 13.93 14.03
CA GLN A 41 3.38 15.34 13.92
C GLN A 41 4.59 16.23 13.62
N ASN A 42 4.40 17.20 12.71
CA ASN A 42 5.41 18.20 12.35
C ASN A 42 6.74 17.57 11.86
N LEU A 43 6.64 16.53 11.03
CA LEU A 43 7.81 15.83 10.48
C LEU A 43 8.01 16.15 9.01
N ASN A 44 9.27 16.43 8.64
CA ASN A 44 9.67 16.59 7.26
C ASN A 44 10.66 15.47 6.87
N LEU A 45 10.24 14.59 5.96
CA LEU A 45 11.08 13.57 5.37
C LEU A 45 11.56 14.07 4.00
N TYR A 46 12.85 14.36 3.88
CA TYR A 46 13.40 14.96 2.68
C TYR A 46 13.88 13.95 1.64
N GLN A 47 14.23 12.74 2.07
CA GLN A 47 14.67 11.70 1.15
C GLN A 47 14.50 10.30 1.74
N SER A 48 14.07 9.37 0.90
CA SER A 48 14.04 7.93 1.19
C SER A 48 14.49 7.14 -0.03
N ASP A 49 15.23 6.06 0.20
CA ASP A 49 15.69 5.13 -0.84
C ASP A 49 14.63 4.07 -1.23
N GLY A 50 13.47 4.13 -0.64
CA GLY A 50 12.31 3.32 -0.94
C GLY A 50 11.05 4.11 -0.67
N LEU A 51 10.17 3.56 0.15
CA LEU A 51 8.95 4.24 0.59
C LEU A 51 9.27 5.41 1.55
N GLY A 52 8.49 6.45 1.54
CA GLY A 52 8.61 7.55 2.48
C GLY A 52 8.25 7.09 3.88
N ILE A 53 6.97 6.97 4.17
CA ILE A 53 6.43 6.46 5.44
C ILE A 53 5.69 5.16 5.14
N LEU A 54 6.14 4.06 5.73
CA LEU A 54 5.55 2.73 5.61
C LEU A 54 4.86 2.35 6.92
N GLY A 55 3.55 2.09 6.86
CA GLY A 55 2.78 1.46 7.94
C GLY A 55 2.35 0.05 7.53
N GLN A 56 2.63 -0.95 8.36
CA GLN A 56 2.18 -2.32 8.11
C GLN A 56 1.54 -2.92 9.35
N PHE A 57 0.37 -3.55 9.18
CA PHE A 57 -0.36 -4.28 10.23
C PHE A 57 -0.51 -3.49 11.53
N SER A 58 -0.70 -2.18 11.38
CA SER A 58 -0.79 -1.23 12.48
C SER A 58 -2.20 -0.66 12.57
N LYS A 59 -2.58 -0.17 13.74
CA LYS A 59 -3.92 0.32 14.01
C LYS A 59 -3.89 1.76 14.49
N ASN A 60 -4.84 2.59 14.02
CA ASN A 60 -4.98 4.00 14.40
C ASN A 60 -3.69 4.80 14.14
N LEU A 61 -3.45 5.16 12.89
CA LEU A 61 -2.29 5.92 12.47
C LEU A 61 -2.68 7.36 12.13
N ASN A 62 -2.08 8.33 12.79
CA ASN A 62 -2.35 9.74 12.59
C ASN A 62 -1.10 10.46 12.11
N PHE A 63 -1.25 11.24 11.06
CA PHE A 63 -0.20 12.06 10.46
C PHE A 63 -0.69 13.51 10.40
N PHE A 64 -0.11 14.39 11.21
CA PHE A 64 -0.46 15.79 11.29
C PHE A 64 0.74 16.67 10.88
N SER A 65 0.54 17.49 9.86
CA SER A 65 1.61 18.39 9.35
C SER A 65 2.90 17.60 9.01
N CYS A 66 2.75 16.44 8.38
CA CYS A 66 3.86 15.61 7.94
C CYS A 66 4.10 15.80 6.44
N SER A 67 5.36 15.87 6.02
CA SER A 67 5.70 16.01 4.62
C SER A 67 6.74 14.99 4.14
N VAL A 68 6.57 14.56 2.89
CA VAL A 68 7.57 13.80 2.12
C VAL A 68 7.88 14.62 0.88
N VAL A 69 8.87 15.50 1.00
CA VAL A 69 9.20 16.52 -0.01
C VAL A 69 10.70 16.68 -0.17
N PRO A 70 11.21 17.10 -1.34
CA PRO A 70 12.64 17.38 -1.50
C PRO A 70 13.10 18.52 -0.59
N ASN A 71 14.35 18.44 -0.14
CA ASN A 71 14.96 19.56 0.59
C ASN A 71 15.35 20.67 -0.39
N THR A 72 14.54 21.73 -0.43
CA THR A 72 14.74 22.88 -1.34
C THR A 72 15.95 23.74 -0.98
N LEU A 73 16.49 23.62 0.23
CA LEU A 73 17.70 24.30 0.68
C LEU A 73 18.99 23.59 0.26
N SER A 74 18.86 22.37 -0.27
CA SER A 74 20.00 21.57 -0.76
C SER A 74 19.98 21.48 -2.29
N ASN A 75 21.06 20.93 -2.86
CA ASN A 75 21.09 20.62 -4.31
C ASN A 75 20.16 19.44 -4.71
N ARG A 76 19.43 18.83 -3.76
CA ARG A 76 18.52 17.70 -3.97
C ARG A 76 17.05 18.14 -4.01
N LYS A 77 16.70 19.05 -4.93
CA LYS A 77 15.42 19.76 -4.99
C LYS A 77 14.28 19.00 -5.68
N TYR A 78 14.55 17.90 -6.37
CA TYR A 78 13.60 17.34 -7.33
C TYR A 78 13.11 15.95 -6.99
N PHE A 79 13.64 15.35 -5.94
CA PHE A 79 13.38 13.97 -5.57
C PHE A 79 13.32 13.83 -4.05
N SER A 80 12.29 13.15 -3.54
CA SER A 80 12.13 12.87 -2.10
C SER A 80 12.09 11.37 -1.82
N SER A 81 11.17 10.61 -2.42
CA SER A 81 11.03 9.18 -2.19
C SER A 81 11.15 8.39 -3.50
N HIS A 82 11.87 7.25 -3.45
CA HIS A 82 12.01 6.34 -4.58
C HIS A 82 10.67 5.71 -4.98
N ASP A 83 9.76 5.53 -4.04
CA ASP A 83 8.41 5.00 -4.22
C ASP A 83 7.36 5.93 -3.60
N ASP A 84 6.34 5.38 -2.94
CA ASP A 84 5.21 6.13 -2.40
C ASP A 84 5.63 7.07 -1.25
N GLY A 85 4.87 8.13 -1.07
CA GLY A 85 5.02 9.03 0.07
C GLY A 85 4.56 8.38 1.37
N PHE A 86 3.29 8.00 1.42
CA PHE A 86 2.67 7.25 2.52
C PHE A 86 2.14 5.92 1.98
N HIS A 87 2.66 4.83 2.46
CA HIS A 87 2.26 3.47 2.06
C HIS A 87 1.77 2.70 3.29
N LEU A 88 0.47 2.42 3.37
CA LEU A 88 -0.18 1.87 4.56
C LEU A 88 -0.89 0.56 4.18
N MET A 89 -0.22 -0.56 4.44
CA MET A 89 -0.64 -1.88 4.03
C MET A 89 -1.12 -2.71 5.22
N GLY A 90 -2.30 -3.33 5.09
CA GLY A 90 -2.84 -4.23 6.11
C GLY A 90 -3.15 -3.54 7.44
N CYS A 91 -3.33 -2.24 7.43
CA CYS A 91 -3.66 -1.44 8.61
C CYS A 91 -5.16 -1.53 8.96
N SER A 92 -5.53 -1.10 10.16
CA SER A 92 -6.91 -1.13 10.67
C SER A 92 -7.23 0.08 11.55
N GLY A 93 -8.48 0.18 11.98
CA GLY A 93 -8.97 1.33 12.76
C GLY A 93 -9.03 2.60 11.93
N LEU A 94 -8.57 3.73 12.45
CA LEU A 94 -8.57 5.01 11.75
C LEU A 94 -7.18 5.34 11.20
N ILE A 95 -7.11 5.70 9.94
CA ILE A 95 -5.95 6.36 9.32
C ILE A 95 -6.32 7.79 9.02
N GLN A 96 -5.56 8.75 9.56
CA GLN A 96 -5.81 10.17 9.34
C GLN A 96 -4.54 10.88 8.82
N LEU A 97 -4.70 11.59 7.70
CA LEU A 97 -3.71 12.53 7.18
C LEU A 97 -4.35 13.92 7.17
N ASP A 98 -3.78 14.87 7.91
CA ASP A 98 -4.28 16.24 8.01
C ASP A 98 -3.12 17.25 7.89
N ASN A 99 -3.27 18.20 6.98
CA ASN A 99 -2.24 19.19 6.67
C ASN A 99 -0.89 18.55 6.23
N CYS A 100 -0.96 17.47 5.46
CA CYS A 100 0.21 16.75 4.96
C CYS A 100 0.60 17.21 3.55
N GLU A 101 1.86 16.99 3.18
CA GLU A 101 2.35 17.35 1.84
C GLU A 101 3.26 16.27 1.24
N THR A 102 3.10 16.02 -0.06
CA THR A 102 4.05 15.21 -0.82
C THR A 102 4.49 15.92 -2.09
N TYR A 103 5.75 15.70 -2.48
CA TYR A 103 6.31 16.20 -3.74
C TYR A 103 7.58 15.44 -4.12
N GLY A 104 7.82 15.29 -5.43
CA GLY A 104 9.05 14.68 -5.94
C GLY A 104 9.14 13.17 -5.72
N LEU A 105 8.00 12.51 -5.58
CA LEU A 105 7.90 11.05 -5.46
C LEU A 105 8.05 10.37 -6.83
N MET A 106 8.48 9.12 -6.80
CA MET A 106 8.55 8.28 -8.00
C MET A 106 7.39 7.29 -8.11
N ASP A 107 6.45 7.30 -7.17
CA ASP A 107 5.20 6.55 -7.20
C ASP A 107 4.06 7.33 -6.53
N ASP A 108 3.07 6.69 -5.88
CA ASP A 108 1.87 7.31 -5.35
C ASP A 108 2.15 8.27 -4.18
N ALA A 109 1.35 9.31 -4.04
CA ALA A 109 1.46 10.17 -2.87
C ALA A 109 0.98 9.46 -1.60
N VAL A 110 -0.16 8.78 -1.68
CA VAL A 110 -0.72 7.94 -0.60
C VAL A 110 -1.26 6.65 -1.21
N ASN A 111 -0.87 5.52 -0.61
CA ASN A 111 -1.38 4.19 -0.96
C ASN A 111 -1.86 3.49 0.31
N ILE A 112 -3.15 3.16 0.39
CA ILE A 112 -3.77 2.47 1.52
C ILE A 112 -4.48 1.23 0.99
N HIS A 113 -4.00 0.04 1.40
CA HIS A 113 -4.53 -1.21 0.85
C HIS A 113 -4.39 -2.40 1.80
N GLY A 114 -5.18 -3.44 1.53
CA GLY A 114 -4.99 -4.79 2.05
C GLY A 114 -4.04 -5.61 1.18
N THR A 115 -4.16 -6.93 1.23
CA THR A 115 -3.42 -7.83 0.35
C THR A 115 -4.28 -9.06 0.05
N TYR A 116 -4.76 -9.17 -1.17
CA TYR A 116 -5.37 -10.39 -1.66
C TYR A 116 -4.32 -11.47 -1.86
N THR A 117 -4.67 -12.71 -1.53
CA THR A 117 -3.82 -13.86 -1.78
C THR A 117 -4.57 -14.97 -2.52
N LYS A 118 -3.86 -15.65 -3.42
CA LYS A 118 -4.45 -16.63 -4.34
C LYS A 118 -4.52 -18.00 -3.71
N ILE A 119 -5.67 -18.65 -3.77
CA ILE A 119 -5.88 -20.02 -3.29
C ILE A 119 -5.21 -21.01 -4.21
N THR A 120 -4.32 -21.85 -3.68
CA THR A 120 -3.59 -22.88 -4.41
C THR A 120 -4.02 -24.30 -4.06
N LYS A 121 -4.51 -24.55 -2.84
CA LYS A 121 -5.08 -25.82 -2.41
C LYS A 121 -6.30 -25.62 -1.50
N ILE A 122 -7.25 -26.55 -1.56
CA ILE A 122 -8.49 -26.52 -0.79
C ILE A 122 -8.64 -27.88 -0.10
N GLY A 123 -8.92 -27.85 1.19
CA GLY A 123 -9.35 -28.99 2.01
C GLY A 123 -10.69 -28.69 2.68
N LYS A 124 -11.19 -29.55 3.53
CA LYS A 124 -12.51 -29.43 4.16
C LYS A 124 -12.71 -28.12 4.93
N ASN A 125 -11.78 -27.79 5.82
CA ASN A 125 -11.77 -26.53 6.60
C ASN A 125 -10.43 -25.80 6.50
N LYS A 126 -9.70 -26.00 5.44
CA LYS A 126 -8.34 -25.53 5.29
C LYS A 126 -8.04 -25.15 3.84
N ILE A 127 -7.26 -24.10 3.66
CA ILE A 127 -6.72 -23.70 2.36
C ILE A 127 -5.22 -23.50 2.44
N ARG A 128 -4.55 -23.59 1.29
CA ARG A 128 -3.24 -23.01 1.06
C ARG A 128 -3.39 -21.81 0.16
N ALA A 129 -2.76 -20.70 0.52
CA ALA A 129 -2.76 -19.48 -0.25
C ALA A 129 -1.34 -19.00 -0.57
N ARG A 130 -1.23 -18.17 -1.60
CA ARG A 130 0.02 -17.66 -2.12
C ARG A 130 -0.07 -16.16 -2.34
N PHE A 131 0.98 -15.43 -1.96
CA PHE A 131 1.16 -14.04 -2.33
C PHE A 131 1.30 -13.91 -3.86
N MET A 132 0.74 -12.84 -4.43
CA MET A 132 0.71 -12.65 -5.87
C MET A 132 1.74 -11.66 -6.38
N HIS A 133 2.15 -10.72 -5.53
CA HIS A 133 3.12 -9.68 -5.90
C HIS A 133 4.51 -9.99 -5.32
N PRO A 134 5.60 -9.91 -6.09
CA PRO A 134 6.94 -10.29 -5.64
C PRO A 134 7.47 -9.41 -4.49
N GLN A 135 7.00 -8.19 -4.37
CA GLN A 135 7.38 -7.25 -3.30
C GLN A 135 6.42 -7.27 -2.09
N SER A 136 5.31 -8.03 -2.17
CA SER A 136 4.34 -8.19 -1.08
C SER A 136 4.32 -9.65 -0.64
N THR A 137 5.42 -10.11 -0.03
CA THR A 137 5.61 -11.49 0.40
C THR A 137 6.28 -11.57 1.76
N GLY A 138 6.18 -12.72 2.41
CA GLY A 138 7.01 -13.05 3.58
C GLY A 138 6.52 -12.53 4.92
N PHE A 139 5.48 -11.72 4.98
CA PHE A 139 4.86 -11.27 6.22
C PHE A 139 3.79 -12.25 6.76
N GLU A 140 3.34 -12.06 7.98
CA GLU A 140 2.20 -12.76 8.56
C GLU A 140 0.91 -12.15 8.01
N TRP A 141 0.28 -12.84 7.07
CA TRP A 141 -0.89 -12.33 6.36
C TRP A 141 -2.16 -12.29 7.20
N GLY A 142 -2.28 -13.16 8.18
CA GLY A 142 -3.46 -13.25 9.04
C GLY A 142 -3.16 -13.91 10.37
N ARG A 143 -3.98 -13.60 11.38
CA ARG A 143 -3.84 -14.08 12.76
C ARG A 143 -5.07 -14.86 13.21
N VAL A 144 -4.90 -15.72 14.22
CA VAL A 144 -6.01 -16.46 14.82
C VAL A 144 -7.07 -15.48 15.34
N GLY A 145 -8.33 -15.78 15.04
CA GLY A 145 -9.48 -14.95 15.37
C GLY A 145 -9.86 -13.90 14.33
N GLU A 146 -9.01 -13.63 13.33
CA GLU A 146 -9.33 -12.69 12.25
C GLU A 146 -10.32 -13.28 11.25
N SER A 147 -11.16 -12.41 10.68
CA SER A 147 -12.15 -12.74 9.66
C SER A 147 -11.58 -12.63 8.26
N VAL A 148 -11.88 -13.59 7.43
CA VAL A 148 -11.42 -13.69 6.04
C VAL A 148 -12.62 -13.82 5.10
N ALA A 149 -12.63 -13.09 4.00
CA ALA A 149 -13.55 -13.29 2.89
C ALA A 149 -12.96 -14.28 1.87
N PHE A 150 -13.79 -15.18 1.37
CA PHE A 150 -13.51 -15.98 0.17
C PHE A 150 -14.13 -15.26 -1.01
N VAL A 151 -13.32 -14.87 -1.98
CA VAL A 151 -13.71 -13.95 -3.05
C VAL A 151 -13.52 -14.60 -4.43
N ASP A 152 -14.54 -14.52 -5.27
CA ASP A 152 -14.40 -14.88 -6.68
C ASP A 152 -13.56 -13.84 -7.40
N ASN A 153 -12.43 -14.26 -7.94
CA ASN A 153 -11.43 -13.37 -8.54
C ASN A 153 -11.82 -12.76 -9.90
N LYS A 154 -12.97 -13.14 -10.46
CA LYS A 154 -13.48 -12.58 -11.72
C LYS A 154 -14.54 -11.52 -11.48
N SER A 155 -15.45 -11.80 -10.56
CA SER A 155 -16.56 -10.90 -10.23
C SER A 155 -16.28 -10.00 -9.02
N MET A 156 -15.23 -10.31 -8.23
CA MET A 156 -14.91 -9.69 -6.93
C MET A 156 -16.04 -9.82 -5.91
N VAL A 157 -16.91 -10.81 -6.08
CA VAL A 157 -18.02 -11.09 -5.15
C VAL A 157 -17.51 -11.96 -4.02
N THR A 158 -17.81 -11.57 -2.78
CA THR A 158 -17.59 -12.39 -1.58
C THR A 158 -18.57 -13.57 -1.59
N LEU A 159 -18.06 -14.79 -1.61
CA LEU A 159 -18.83 -16.03 -1.57
C LEU A 159 -19.30 -16.35 -0.14
N SER A 160 -18.42 -16.20 0.81
CA SER A 160 -18.65 -16.36 2.25
C SER A 160 -17.48 -15.84 3.05
N THR A 161 -17.59 -15.89 4.38
CA THR A 161 -16.51 -15.54 5.30
C THR A 161 -16.13 -16.71 6.18
N GLY A 162 -14.94 -16.67 6.78
CA GLY A 162 -14.47 -17.66 7.74
C GLY A 162 -13.55 -17.02 8.78
N ILE A 163 -13.50 -17.62 9.97
CA ILE A 163 -12.61 -17.18 11.04
C ILE A 163 -11.35 -18.05 11.06
N ILE A 164 -10.19 -17.44 11.16
CA ILE A 164 -8.90 -18.12 11.23
C ILE A 164 -8.78 -18.84 12.57
N LYS A 165 -8.72 -20.18 12.55
CA LYS A 165 -8.41 -21.02 13.70
C LYS A 165 -6.92 -21.27 13.86
N LYS A 166 -6.19 -21.37 12.75
CA LYS A 166 -4.74 -21.60 12.73
C LYS A 166 -4.14 -21.01 11.47
N TYR A 167 -3.02 -20.32 11.63
CA TYR A 167 -2.18 -19.83 10.53
C TYR A 167 -0.82 -20.54 10.57
N LYS A 168 -0.29 -20.91 9.41
CA LYS A 168 1.03 -21.54 9.29
C LYS A 168 1.74 -21.02 8.04
N LYS A 169 2.80 -20.25 8.23
CA LYS A 169 3.72 -19.88 7.16
C LYS A 169 4.45 -21.14 6.66
N LEU A 170 4.43 -21.40 5.36
CA LEU A 170 5.10 -22.53 4.73
C LEU A 170 6.47 -22.14 4.17
N ASN A 171 6.52 -20.99 3.51
CA ASN A 171 7.72 -20.39 2.98
C ASN A 171 7.48 -18.88 2.77
N ILE A 172 8.36 -18.16 2.09
CA ILE A 172 8.22 -16.72 1.85
C ILE A 172 6.98 -16.37 1.01
N ASN A 173 6.52 -17.28 0.14
CA ASN A 173 5.43 -17.01 -0.81
C ASN A 173 4.11 -17.66 -0.41
N GLU A 174 4.10 -18.68 0.44
CA GLU A 174 2.91 -19.49 0.72
C GLU A 174 2.67 -19.70 2.22
N PHE A 175 1.40 -19.80 2.55
CA PHE A 175 0.93 -20.12 3.89
C PHE A 175 -0.31 -21.02 3.85
N GLU A 176 -0.64 -21.62 4.98
CA GLU A 176 -1.82 -22.45 5.16
C GLU A 176 -2.69 -21.87 6.28
N ILE A 177 -3.99 -21.78 6.03
CA ILE A 177 -4.99 -21.35 7.01
C ILE A 177 -5.93 -22.52 7.29
N THR A 178 -6.19 -22.81 8.56
CA THR A 178 -7.30 -23.64 9.01
C THR A 178 -8.37 -22.72 9.57
N PHE A 179 -9.61 -22.91 9.16
CA PHE A 179 -10.77 -22.14 9.60
C PHE A 179 -11.54 -22.89 10.70
N GLU A 180 -12.35 -22.16 11.46
CA GLU A 180 -13.23 -22.75 12.48
C GLU A 180 -14.32 -23.63 11.84
N THR A 181 -14.80 -23.22 10.67
CA THR A 181 -15.85 -23.90 9.90
C THR A 181 -15.30 -24.46 8.58
N GLU A 182 -16.10 -25.25 7.90
CA GLU A 182 -15.78 -25.72 6.53
C GLU A 182 -15.73 -24.55 5.57
N VAL A 183 -14.83 -24.62 4.59
CA VAL A 183 -14.79 -23.65 3.49
C VAL A 183 -15.96 -23.86 2.53
N PRO A 184 -16.43 -22.81 1.82
CA PRO A 184 -17.56 -22.95 0.91
C PRO A 184 -17.31 -23.97 -0.20
N GLY A 185 -18.31 -24.83 -0.47
CA GLY A 185 -18.22 -25.86 -1.52
C GLY A 185 -18.03 -25.30 -2.94
N SER A 186 -18.39 -24.04 -3.14
CA SER A 186 -18.18 -23.30 -4.40
C SER A 186 -16.76 -22.79 -4.60
N LEU A 187 -15.91 -22.89 -3.56
CA LEU A 187 -14.54 -22.39 -3.61
C LEU A 187 -13.69 -23.22 -4.59
N THR A 188 -13.00 -22.55 -5.49
CA THR A 188 -12.09 -23.18 -6.45
C THR A 188 -10.68 -22.62 -6.39
N LYS A 189 -9.71 -23.39 -6.85
CA LYS A 189 -8.33 -22.93 -7.00
C LYS A 189 -8.29 -21.74 -7.95
N GLY A 190 -7.50 -20.75 -7.61
CA GLY A 190 -7.38 -19.51 -8.38
C GLY A 190 -8.22 -18.37 -7.84
N MET A 191 -9.29 -18.64 -7.09
CA MET A 191 -9.99 -17.63 -6.30
C MET A 191 -9.05 -17.03 -5.23
N VAL A 192 -9.46 -15.94 -4.64
CA VAL A 192 -8.64 -15.20 -3.69
C VAL A 192 -9.29 -15.13 -2.31
N ILE A 193 -8.46 -14.84 -1.32
CA ILE A 193 -8.91 -14.50 0.02
C ILE A 193 -8.43 -13.11 0.42
N GLU A 194 -9.21 -12.48 1.26
CA GLU A 194 -9.04 -11.13 1.75
C GLU A 194 -9.18 -11.11 3.27
N ASN A 195 -8.29 -10.42 3.97
CA ASN A 195 -8.37 -10.27 5.41
C ASN A 195 -9.26 -9.07 5.77
N LEU A 196 -10.46 -9.33 6.28
CA LEU A 196 -11.46 -8.32 6.58
C LEU A 196 -11.14 -7.46 7.82
N THR A 197 -10.12 -7.82 8.59
CA THR A 197 -9.67 -6.99 9.72
C THR A 197 -8.68 -5.92 9.32
N CYS A 198 -8.19 -5.96 8.07
CA CYS A 198 -7.20 -5.04 7.51
C CYS A 198 -7.83 -3.90 6.69
N TYR A 199 -8.96 -3.36 7.13
CA TYR A 199 -9.65 -2.24 6.49
C TYR A 199 -9.79 -1.06 7.43
N PRO A 200 -8.96 -0.03 7.28
CA PRO A 200 -9.11 1.18 8.05
C PRO A 200 -10.26 2.06 7.54
N ASP A 201 -10.87 2.82 8.44
CA ASP A 201 -11.49 4.07 8.09
C ASP A 201 -10.39 5.08 7.73
N VAL A 202 -10.66 5.95 6.76
CA VAL A 202 -9.65 6.87 6.22
C VAL A 202 -10.17 8.30 6.21
N ILE A 203 -9.40 9.23 6.76
CA ILE A 203 -9.63 10.68 6.67
C ILE A 203 -8.38 11.33 6.08
N ILE A 204 -8.53 11.96 4.91
CA ILE A 204 -7.45 12.71 4.27
C ILE A 204 -7.96 14.11 3.96
N ARG A 205 -7.39 15.13 4.63
CA ARG A 205 -7.87 16.48 4.48
C ARG A 205 -6.78 17.55 4.60
N ASN A 206 -7.10 18.74 4.11
CA ASN A 206 -6.26 19.95 4.21
C ASN A 206 -4.85 19.74 3.68
N SER A 207 -4.66 18.77 2.77
CA SER A 207 -3.35 18.28 2.36
C SER A 207 -3.06 18.61 0.89
N ARG A 208 -1.77 18.63 0.52
CA ARG A 208 -1.35 18.90 -0.84
C ARG A 208 -0.52 17.75 -1.38
N PHE A 209 -1.06 17.04 -2.37
CA PHE A 209 -0.43 15.88 -2.99
C PHE A 209 0.08 16.22 -4.38
N ARG A 210 1.39 16.38 -4.46
CA ARG A 210 2.12 16.60 -5.70
C ARG A 210 3.00 15.38 -5.92
N SER A 211 2.69 14.56 -6.87
CA SER A 211 3.53 13.43 -7.22
C SER A 211 4.35 13.72 -8.46
N GLY A 212 5.50 13.11 -8.56
CA GLY A 212 6.32 13.22 -9.75
C GLY A 212 5.86 12.32 -10.88
N ARG A 213 5.25 11.17 -10.61
CA ARG A 213 5.06 10.11 -11.59
C ARG A 213 3.70 9.44 -11.62
N ALA A 214 3.08 9.15 -10.48
CA ALA A 214 1.91 8.28 -10.43
C ALA A 214 0.67 9.01 -9.88
N ARG A 215 -0.09 8.37 -9.02
CA ARG A 215 -1.38 8.84 -8.54
C ARG A 215 -1.24 9.75 -7.30
N GLY A 216 -2.29 10.50 -7.01
CA GLY A 216 -2.41 11.18 -5.74
C GLY A 216 -2.74 10.16 -4.64
N LEU A 217 -3.95 9.63 -4.67
CA LEU A 217 -4.39 8.60 -3.71
C LEU A 217 -4.71 7.30 -4.45
N LEU A 218 -4.22 6.18 -3.94
CA LEU A 218 -4.70 4.83 -4.24
C LEU A 218 -5.32 4.27 -2.96
N LEU A 219 -6.64 4.01 -2.98
CA LEU A 219 -7.39 3.62 -1.81
C LEU A 219 -8.15 2.32 -2.08
N SER A 220 -7.78 1.26 -1.36
CA SER A 220 -8.36 -0.07 -1.45
C SER A 220 -8.82 -0.51 -0.06
N SER A 221 -9.72 0.26 0.56
CA SER A 221 -10.31 -0.07 1.86
C SER A 221 -11.82 -0.20 1.76
N GLN A 222 -12.39 -1.15 2.50
CA GLN A 222 -13.84 -1.28 2.69
C GLN A 222 -14.37 -0.41 3.85
N GLY A 223 -13.49 0.28 4.58
CA GLY A 223 -13.86 1.25 5.61
C GLY A 223 -14.45 2.53 5.03
N LYS A 224 -14.89 3.42 5.88
CA LYS A 224 -15.38 4.74 5.47
C LYS A 224 -14.22 5.60 5.02
N ILE A 225 -14.34 6.23 3.86
CA ILE A 225 -13.30 7.09 3.29
C ILE A 225 -13.84 8.50 3.16
N LEU A 226 -13.19 9.46 3.83
CA LEU A 226 -13.44 10.89 3.70
C LEU A 226 -12.20 11.56 3.11
N VAL A 227 -12.38 12.22 1.96
CA VAL A 227 -11.34 13.01 1.29
C VAL A 227 -11.89 14.40 1.06
N GLU A 228 -11.39 15.41 1.79
CA GLU A 228 -11.92 16.77 1.72
C GLU A 228 -10.82 17.84 1.77
N SER A 229 -11.07 18.97 1.14
CA SER A 229 -10.20 20.16 1.19
C SER A 229 -8.73 19.89 0.82
N ASN A 230 -8.47 19.00 -0.14
CA ASN A 230 -7.13 18.66 -0.60
C ASN A 230 -6.83 19.29 -1.97
N ILE A 231 -5.55 19.48 -2.26
CA ILE A 231 -5.04 19.94 -3.55
C ILE A 231 -4.24 18.82 -4.19
N PHE A 232 -4.55 18.51 -5.46
CA PHE A 232 -3.87 17.46 -6.23
C PHE A 232 -3.19 18.06 -7.47
N GLU A 233 -1.90 17.79 -7.60
CA GLU A 233 -1.09 18.14 -8.78
C GLU A 233 -0.31 16.89 -9.21
N THR A 234 -0.99 15.94 -9.87
CA THR A 234 -0.49 14.59 -10.13
C THR A 234 -0.37 14.29 -11.63
N SER A 235 0.56 13.45 -12.03
CA SER A 235 0.73 13.00 -13.40
C SER A 235 -0.31 11.96 -13.83
N GLY A 236 -0.76 11.14 -12.87
CA GLY A 236 -1.80 10.12 -13.04
C GLY A 236 -3.14 10.57 -12.46
N CYS A 237 -3.99 9.61 -12.10
CA CYS A 237 -5.26 9.91 -11.44
C CYS A 237 -5.03 10.64 -10.12
N ALA A 238 -5.82 11.69 -9.85
CA ALA A 238 -5.79 12.33 -8.54
C ALA A 238 -6.22 11.36 -7.44
N ILE A 239 -7.29 10.61 -7.66
CA ILE A 239 -7.81 9.60 -6.75
C ILE A 239 -8.19 8.36 -7.55
N LEU A 240 -7.67 7.20 -7.16
CA LEU A 240 -8.08 5.89 -7.65
C LEU A 240 -8.61 5.07 -6.46
N ILE A 241 -9.86 4.62 -6.57
CA ILE A 241 -10.46 3.67 -5.65
C ILE A 241 -10.57 2.36 -6.41
N ALA A 242 -9.93 1.31 -5.93
CA ALA A 242 -9.88 0.02 -6.59
C ALA A 242 -9.78 -1.12 -5.57
N GLY A 243 -10.19 -2.32 -5.98
CA GLY A 243 -9.80 -3.56 -5.29
C GLY A 243 -8.32 -3.85 -5.58
N ASP A 244 -7.61 -4.34 -4.59
CA ASP A 244 -6.18 -4.66 -4.71
C ASP A 244 -5.95 -6.16 -4.98
#